data_09ea73e0c67199ff4083b131a972cd0b
#
_entry.id   09ea73e0c67199ff4083b131a972cd0b
#
_cell.length_a   1.000
_cell.length_b   1.000
_cell.length_c   1.000
_cell.angle_alpha   90.00
_cell.angle_beta   90.00
_cell.angle_gamma   90.00
#
_symmetry.space_group_name_H-M   'P 1'
#
loop_
_entity.id
_entity.type
_entity.pdbx_description
1 polymer ?
#
loop_
_entity_poly.entity_id
_entity_poly.type
_entity_poly.pdbx_seq_one_letter_code
_entity_poly.pdbx_strand_id
1 'polypeptide(L)'
;MALTLYHVAWCPDCDVVRRKLAELHIEYAQVVVPDFRPMRKVVHEVSGQYYVPVLKDGEIVLTETDDILNHLDQTYGQERITGR
;
A
#
# COMPACT_ATOMS: atom_id res chain seq x y z
N MET A 1 12.69 -1.88 -7.66
CA MET A 1 11.27 -1.56 -7.67
C MET A 1 10.92 -0.77 -6.44
N ALA A 2 10.27 0.32 -6.63
CA ALA A 2 10.02 1.23 -5.52
C ALA A 2 8.57 1.12 -5.06
N LEU A 3 8.31 0.14 -4.21
CA LEU A 3 7.01 -0.04 -3.60
C LEU A 3 7.02 0.60 -2.22
N THR A 4 6.13 1.54 -1.99
CA THR A 4 6.05 2.25 -0.72
C THR A 4 4.61 2.22 -0.21
N LEU A 5 4.44 1.86 1.05
CA LEU A 5 3.15 1.85 1.71
C LEU A 5 3.10 2.95 2.76
N TYR A 6 2.13 3.85 2.65
CA TYR A 6 1.85 4.88 3.63
C TYR A 6 0.71 4.39 4.50
N HIS A 7 0.95 4.26 5.81
CA HIS A 7 -0.02 3.60 6.67
C HIS A 7 0.09 4.05 8.13
N VAL A 8 -0.89 3.60 8.93
CA VAL A 8 -0.81 3.72 10.38
C VAL A 8 -1.05 2.34 10.98
N ALA A 9 -0.54 2.13 12.19
CA ALA A 9 -0.54 0.80 12.80
C ALA A 9 -1.94 0.28 13.11
N TRP A 10 -2.84 1.16 13.53
CA TRP A 10 -4.16 0.76 14.01
C TRP A 10 -5.21 0.65 12.91
N CYS A 11 -4.89 0.98 11.69
CA CYS A 11 -5.87 1.05 10.60
C CYS A 11 -6.18 -0.36 10.08
N PRO A 12 -7.44 -0.80 10.10
CA PRO A 12 -7.78 -2.13 9.60
C PRO A 12 -7.50 -2.32 8.12
N ASP A 13 -7.76 -1.30 7.30
CA ASP A 13 -7.49 -1.38 5.88
C ASP A 13 -6.01 -1.46 5.60
N CYS A 14 -5.21 -0.72 6.38
CA CYS A 14 -3.76 -0.82 6.26
C CYS A 14 -3.28 -2.23 6.62
N ASP A 15 -3.89 -2.83 7.63
CA ASP A 15 -3.52 -4.18 8.05
C ASP A 15 -3.79 -5.19 6.94
N VAL A 16 -4.92 -5.04 6.24
CA VAL A 16 -5.24 -5.93 5.12
C VAL A 16 -4.17 -5.84 4.04
N VAL A 17 -3.72 -4.63 3.73
CA VAL A 17 -2.68 -4.45 2.72
C VAL A 17 -1.35 -5.03 3.20
N ARG A 18 -0.99 -4.81 4.47
CA ARG A 18 0.24 -5.37 5.01
C ARG A 18 0.24 -6.90 4.95
N ARG A 19 -0.91 -7.51 5.23
CA ARG A 19 -1.03 -8.97 5.16
C ARG A 19 -0.86 -9.47 3.73
N LYS A 20 -1.43 -8.77 2.77
CA LYS A 20 -1.28 -9.16 1.37
C LYS A 20 0.18 -9.09 0.94
N LEU A 21 0.86 -8.03 1.32
CA LEU A 21 2.28 -7.89 0.99
C LEU A 21 3.11 -9.02 1.61
N ALA A 22 2.80 -9.38 2.84
CA ALA A 22 3.49 -10.49 3.50
C ALA A 22 3.18 -11.82 2.83
N GLU A 23 1.93 -12.02 2.47
CA GLU A 23 1.50 -13.25 1.80
C GLU A 23 2.23 -13.45 0.48
N LEU A 24 2.44 -12.37 -0.26
CA LEU A 24 3.10 -12.42 -1.56
C LEU A 24 4.62 -12.32 -1.45
N HIS A 25 5.15 -12.20 -0.23
CA HIS A 25 6.59 -12.11 0.03
C HIS A 25 7.23 -10.91 -0.69
N ILE A 26 6.54 -9.78 -0.66
CA ILE A 26 6.99 -8.56 -1.33
C ILE A 26 7.69 -7.68 -0.32
N GLU A 27 8.88 -7.19 -0.69
CA GLU A 27 9.57 -6.17 0.09
C GLU A 27 9.07 -4.80 -0.31
N TYR A 28 8.92 -3.93 0.68
CA TYR A 28 8.42 -2.59 0.43
C TYR A 28 8.90 -1.64 1.51
N ALA A 29 8.98 -0.36 1.14
CA ALA A 29 9.30 0.69 2.09
C ALA A 29 8.03 1.06 2.85
N GLN A 30 8.17 1.36 4.13
CA GLN A 30 7.05 1.72 4.98
C GLN A 30 7.19 3.16 5.43
N VAL A 31 6.11 3.94 5.31
CA VAL A 31 6.05 5.29 5.83
C VAL A 31 4.87 5.34 6.80
N VAL A 32 5.19 5.37 8.09
CA VAL A 32 4.16 5.50 9.11
C VAL A 32 3.82 6.97 9.26
N VAL A 33 2.56 7.31 9.10
CA VAL A 33 2.12 8.69 9.09
C VAL A 33 1.36 9.01 10.38
N PRO A 34 1.18 10.31 10.70
CA PRO A 34 0.47 10.69 11.93
C PRO A 34 -0.97 10.19 11.94
N ASP A 35 -1.49 9.94 13.14
CA ASP A 35 -2.88 9.51 13.30
C ASP A 35 -3.85 10.59 12.87
N PHE A 36 -3.52 11.83 13.12
CA PHE A 36 -4.39 12.97 12.81
C PHE A 36 -4.28 13.31 11.32
N ARG A 37 -5.37 13.14 10.58
CA ARG A 37 -5.35 13.26 9.12
C ARG A 37 -4.75 14.57 8.60
N PRO A 38 -5.13 15.75 9.12
CA PRO A 38 -4.56 16.98 8.57
C PRO A 38 -3.06 17.10 8.69
N MET A 39 -2.44 16.27 9.53
CA MET A 39 -0.99 16.29 9.70
C MET A 39 -0.26 15.35 8.74
N ARG A 40 -0.99 14.65 7.88
CA ARG A 40 -0.41 13.68 6.94
C ARG A 40 -0.01 14.35 5.64
N LYS A 41 0.91 15.29 5.72
CA LYS A 41 1.31 16.07 4.55
C LYS A 41 1.90 15.20 3.46
N VAL A 42 2.71 14.21 3.84
CA VAL A 42 3.35 13.35 2.85
C VAL A 42 2.31 12.53 2.07
N VAL A 43 1.24 12.11 2.74
CA VAL A 43 0.17 11.38 2.05
C VAL A 43 -0.51 12.28 1.04
N HIS A 44 -0.78 13.51 1.44
CA HIS A 44 -1.43 14.46 0.53
C HIS A 44 -0.54 14.78 -0.66
N GLU A 45 0.76 14.91 -0.45
CA GLU A 45 1.69 15.20 -1.54
C GLU A 45 1.73 14.08 -2.55
N VAL A 46 1.63 12.84 -2.08
CA VAL A 46 1.70 11.68 -2.97
C VAL A 46 0.37 11.41 -3.66
N SER A 47 -0.74 11.54 -2.95
CA SER A 47 -2.03 11.03 -3.43
C SER A 47 -3.10 12.10 -3.61
N GLY A 48 -2.89 13.30 -3.11
CA GLY A 48 -3.89 14.36 -3.19
C GLY A 48 -4.99 14.25 -2.14
N GLN A 49 -4.89 13.33 -1.21
CA GLN A 49 -5.87 13.15 -0.15
C GLN A 49 -5.13 12.77 1.14
N TYR A 50 -5.86 12.64 2.26
CA TYR A 50 -5.22 12.43 3.57
C TYR A 50 -5.50 11.05 4.17
N TYR A 51 -6.17 10.18 3.45
CA TYR A 51 -6.53 8.86 3.97
C TYR A 51 -5.44 7.84 3.69
N VAL A 52 -5.36 6.83 4.54
CA VAL A 52 -4.48 5.69 4.34
C VAL A 52 -5.34 4.44 4.27
N PRO A 53 -4.88 3.35 3.67
CA PRO A 53 -3.55 3.15 3.11
C PRO A 53 -3.38 3.81 1.74
N VAL A 54 -2.15 4.17 1.41
CA VAL A 54 -1.78 4.60 0.07
C VAL A 54 -0.59 3.76 -0.36
N LEU A 55 -0.69 3.17 -1.53
CA LEU A 55 0.41 2.39 -2.10
C LEU A 55 0.95 3.11 -3.32
N LYS A 56 2.26 3.29 -3.32
CA LYS A 56 2.95 3.88 -4.47
C LYS A 56 3.87 2.82 -5.07
N ASP A 57 3.66 2.50 -6.33
CA ASP A 57 4.48 1.53 -7.05
C ASP A 57 5.02 2.22 -8.29
N GLY A 58 6.26 2.72 -8.17
CA GLY A 58 6.81 3.56 -9.22
C GLY A 58 6.00 4.83 -9.36
N GLU A 59 5.37 5.02 -10.50
CA GLU A 59 4.52 6.18 -10.73
C GLU A 59 3.05 5.90 -10.45
N ILE A 60 2.70 4.66 -10.14
CA ILE A 60 1.33 4.29 -9.84
C ILE A 60 1.05 4.63 -8.38
N VAL A 61 -0.04 5.35 -8.15
CA VAL A 61 -0.49 5.69 -6.81
C VAL A 61 -1.92 5.21 -6.63
N LEU A 62 -2.12 4.34 -5.64
CA LEU A 62 -3.42 3.74 -5.38
C LEU A 62 -3.87 4.10 -3.98
N THR A 63 -5.12 4.52 -3.85
CA THR A 63 -5.66 5.00 -2.58
C THR A 63 -6.80 4.16 -2.05
N GLU A 64 -7.39 3.30 -2.88
CA GLU A 64 -8.49 2.43 -2.45
C GLU A 64 -7.95 1.06 -2.12
N THR A 65 -8.40 0.52 -1.00
CA THR A 65 -7.89 -0.78 -0.52
C THR A 65 -8.09 -1.86 -1.56
N ASP A 66 -9.27 -1.94 -2.16
CA ASP A 66 -9.55 -2.97 -3.16
C ASP A 66 -8.65 -2.83 -4.38
N ASP A 67 -8.41 -1.60 -4.81
CA ASP A 67 -7.52 -1.36 -5.94
C ASP A 67 -6.10 -1.79 -5.62
N ILE A 68 -5.65 -1.51 -4.39
CA ILE A 68 -4.32 -1.92 -3.95
C ILE A 68 -4.21 -3.44 -3.97
N LEU A 69 -5.18 -4.13 -3.41
CA LEU A 69 -5.15 -5.59 -3.36
C LEU A 69 -5.14 -6.19 -4.76
N ASN A 70 -5.98 -5.66 -5.64
CA ASN A 70 -6.02 -6.14 -7.01
C ASN A 70 -4.72 -5.91 -7.74
N HIS A 71 -4.13 -4.73 -7.56
CA HIS A 71 -2.85 -4.42 -8.18
C HIS A 71 -1.77 -5.40 -7.72
N LEU A 72 -1.72 -5.68 -6.42
CA LEU A 72 -0.72 -6.58 -5.89
C LEU A 72 -0.92 -7.99 -6.42
N ASP A 73 -2.16 -8.46 -6.47
CA ASP A 73 -2.43 -9.79 -7.01
C ASP A 73 -2.07 -9.89 -8.49
N GLN A 74 -2.43 -8.90 -9.28
CA GLN A 74 -2.20 -8.95 -10.72
C GLN A 74 -0.74 -8.76 -11.08
N THR A 75 -0.04 -7.93 -10.32
CA THR A 75 1.34 -7.59 -10.64
C THR A 75 2.33 -8.60 -10.05
N TYR A 76 2.09 -9.04 -8.83
CA TYR A 76 3.05 -9.86 -8.10
C TYR A 76 2.54 -11.27 -7.81
N GLY A 77 1.23 -11.47 -7.82
CA GLY A 77 0.66 -12.75 -7.50
C GLY A 77 0.83 -13.79 -8.59
N GLN A 78 1.03 -13.35 -9.82
CA GLN A 78 1.11 -14.27 -10.96
C GLN A 78 2.29 -15.22 -10.87
N GLU A 79 3.38 -14.77 -10.28
CA GLU A 79 4.54 -15.63 -10.12
C GLU A 79 4.25 -16.83 -9.27
N ARG A 80 3.41 -16.64 -8.25
CA ARG A 80 3.04 -17.74 -7.38
C ARG A 80 2.18 -18.76 -8.10
N ILE A 81 1.30 -18.29 -8.96
CA ILE A 81 0.41 -19.17 -9.72
C ILE A 81 1.20 -19.99 -10.71
N THR A 82 2.12 -19.37 -11.42
CA THR A 82 2.89 -20.07 -12.43
C THR A 82 3.90 -21.03 -11.83
N GLY A 83 4.19 -20.88 -10.56
CA GLY A 83 5.13 -21.77 -9.89
C GLY A 83 4.56 -23.13 -9.55
N ARG A 84 3.32 -23.40 -9.87
CA ARG A 84 2.70 -24.67 -9.57
C ARG A 84 2.86 -25.72 -10.61
#